data_10b62dd6855c0ea552737eee7f1bb89f
#
_entry.id   10b62dd6855c0ea552737eee7f1bb89f
#
_cell.length_a   1.000
_cell.length_b   1.000
_cell.length_c   1.000
_cell.angle_alpha   90.00
_cell.angle_beta   90.00
_cell.angle_gamma   90.00
#
_symmetry.space_group_name_H-M   'P 1'
#
loop_
_entity.id
_entity.type
_entity.pdbx_description
1 polymer ?
#
loop_
_entity_poly.entity_id
_entity_poly.type
_entity_poly.pdbx_seq_one_letter_code
_entity_poly.pdbx_strand_id
1 'polypeptide(L)'
;MLPIIILGIGGGSMVVLKAMKQEPEQQEKQLEDTAPLVSTETIHLSDSGVTITVDGIVVPSREVKLAAEVAGKVLFTRDGCKVGNLVYKAPLQERQAGGRENLMIEIDPENYQLEVKRLTQELAQAQNAIDELEVEIDNAKAMIDLAHEEVLLQKSQLSRVEKLRTRNVVTETEYEEAKRGELAARNALQKLTNEADLLRARRQRMMHARDLVEVQLSRAKLDLTRTKIYSPINGVIVVDSVEKDGYVKVGDPLVTIEDTSSVEVRSNLRMEELYQLWQYAAQTAQKNRVQKTKALSLEKSGSQAGNKTRHDLGYQLPQLPVRVSYEIGGRKFVWDGRLSRYDGIGLDEKTRTVPCRIVVSDPRPSNILVNGQPASQVVGAPPLARGMYVSIDIPLKGNVSLLEIPETAIRPGNLVWIVRNGKLHAEKIRVVDTSNDQLLVELGASGIKPGDQVVTSPLGVANEGMLVREGEAK
;
A
#
# COMPACT_ATOMS: atom_id res chain seq x y z
N MET A 1 28.67 111.00 36.50
CA MET A 1 28.77 110.49 35.15
C MET A 1 29.35 109.05 35.05
N LEU A 2 29.86 108.53 36.08
CA LEU A 2 30.48 107.16 36.08
C LEU A 2 29.50 105.98 35.99
N PRO A 3 28.24 105.97 36.56
CA PRO A 3 27.38 104.81 36.56
C PRO A 3 26.71 104.49 35.20
N ILE A 4 26.59 105.51 34.31
CA ILE A 4 25.94 105.37 32.98
C ILE A 4 26.85 104.63 31.96
N ILE A 5 28.16 104.76 32.09
CA ILE A 5 29.18 104.10 31.28
C ILE A 5 29.27 102.59 31.57
N ILE A 6 29.12 102.21 32.84
CA ILE A 6 29.17 100.77 33.26
C ILE A 6 27.91 100.01 32.74
N LEU A 7 26.74 100.68 32.73
CA LEU A 7 25.52 100.05 32.20
C LEU A 7 25.55 99.91 30.62
N GLY A 8 26.22 100.80 29.90
CA GLY A 8 26.42 100.72 28.46
C GLY A 8 27.36 99.60 28.07
N ILE A 9 28.42 99.35 28.79
CA ILE A 9 29.38 98.28 28.53
C ILE A 9 28.77 96.92 28.91
N GLY A 10 27.95 96.80 29.94
CA GLY A 10 27.25 95.56 30.34
C GLY A 10 26.18 95.17 29.34
N GLY A 11 25.41 96.15 28.81
CA GLY A 11 24.39 95.89 27.79
C GLY A 11 24.97 95.50 26.40
N GLY A 12 26.10 96.11 26.03
CA GLY A 12 26.81 95.78 24.79
C GLY A 12 27.42 94.38 24.81
N SER A 13 27.93 93.93 25.88
CA SER A 13 28.52 92.59 26.10
C SER A 13 27.46 91.46 26.01
N MET A 14 26.22 91.73 26.46
CA MET A 14 25.12 90.76 26.43
C MET A 14 24.53 90.62 25.00
N VAL A 15 24.60 91.64 24.19
CA VAL A 15 24.17 91.57 22.80
C VAL A 15 25.19 90.82 21.90
N VAL A 16 26.47 91.01 22.16
CA VAL A 16 27.55 90.28 21.47
C VAL A 16 27.58 88.83 21.82
N LEU A 17 27.31 88.46 23.12
CA LEU A 17 27.20 87.08 23.56
C LEU A 17 25.96 86.37 23.01
N LYS A 18 24.87 87.10 22.68
CA LYS A 18 23.67 86.50 22.04
C LYS A 18 23.82 86.30 20.54
N ALA A 19 24.71 87.07 19.89
CA ALA A 19 25.04 86.91 18.46
C ALA A 19 26.08 85.80 18.19
N MET A 20 26.79 85.30 19.22
CA MET A 20 27.73 84.15 19.09
C MET A 20 27.14 82.82 19.52
N LYS A 21 25.81 82.73 19.78
CA LYS A 21 25.13 81.41 19.82
C LYS A 21 24.90 80.92 18.41
N GLN A 22 25.92 80.34 17.79
CA GLN A 22 25.74 79.47 16.64
C GLN A 22 24.95 78.27 17.13
N GLU A 23 23.79 78.04 16.46
CA GLU A 23 23.02 76.80 16.57
C GLU A 23 23.87 75.61 16.15
N PRO A 24 23.76 74.46 16.82
CA PRO A 24 24.55 73.28 16.46
C PRO A 24 23.90 72.55 15.26
N GLU A 25 24.13 73.06 14.07
CA GLU A 25 23.72 72.40 12.81
C GLU A 25 24.74 71.36 12.30
N GLN A 26 25.77 71.05 13.08
CA GLN A 26 26.85 70.12 12.67
C GLN A 26 26.92 68.77 13.42
N GLN A 27 25.99 68.48 14.33
CA GLN A 27 26.07 67.17 15.00
C GLN A 27 25.41 66.02 14.22
N GLU A 28 24.47 66.24 13.35
CA GLU A 28 23.88 65.17 12.53
C GLU A 28 24.81 64.65 11.41
N LYS A 29 25.59 65.52 10.79
CA LYS A 29 26.53 65.13 9.72
C LYS A 29 27.79 64.42 10.24
N GLN A 30 28.25 64.70 11.47
CA GLN A 30 29.39 64.02 12.06
C GLN A 30 29.04 62.65 12.66
N LEU A 31 27.78 62.41 13.02
CA LEU A 31 27.31 61.10 13.47
C LEU A 31 27.15 60.12 12.30
N GLU A 32 26.83 60.60 11.10
CA GLU A 32 26.77 59.76 9.90
C GLU A 32 28.16 59.27 9.43
N ASP A 33 29.21 60.00 9.69
CA ASP A 33 30.58 59.67 9.23
C ASP A 33 31.28 58.63 10.16
N THR A 34 30.72 58.37 11.35
CA THR A 34 31.22 57.37 12.33
C THR A 34 30.40 56.09 12.37
N ALA A 35 29.33 56.00 11.57
CA ALA A 35 28.51 54.80 11.50
C ALA A 35 29.29 53.61 10.92
N PRO A 36 29.33 52.45 11.59
CA PRO A 36 30.06 51.29 11.12
C PRO A 36 29.49 50.78 9.77
N LEU A 37 30.43 50.37 8.91
CA LEU A 37 30.10 49.79 7.63
C LEU A 37 29.64 48.34 7.85
N VAL A 38 28.49 47.93 7.30
CA VAL A 38 27.94 46.61 7.39
C VAL A 38 27.66 46.04 6.02
N SER A 39 28.02 44.76 5.80
CA SER A 39 27.58 44.04 4.64
C SER A 39 26.19 43.49 4.87
N THR A 40 25.30 43.70 3.92
CA THR A 40 23.92 43.25 3.99
C THR A 40 23.57 42.34 2.84
N GLU A 41 22.63 41.42 3.04
CA GLU A 41 22.07 40.57 2.01
C GLU A 41 20.55 40.67 2.06
N THR A 42 19.93 40.69 0.89
CA THR A 42 18.48 40.82 0.77
C THR A 42 17.81 39.49 1.09
N ILE A 43 16.81 39.49 1.95
CA ILE A 43 16.00 38.32 2.30
C ILE A 43 15.01 38.04 1.19
N HIS A 44 15.06 36.82 0.65
CA HIS A 44 14.16 36.35 -0.39
C HIS A 44 13.13 35.36 0.16
N LEU A 45 11.98 35.27 -0.51
CA LEU A 45 11.05 34.17 -0.31
C LEU A 45 11.68 32.87 -0.87
N SER A 46 11.66 31.84 -0.07
CA SER A 46 12.09 30.52 -0.54
C SER A 46 11.01 29.83 -1.34
N ASP A 47 11.35 29.42 -2.54
CA ASP A 47 10.52 28.52 -3.36
C ASP A 47 10.74 27.04 -2.97
N SER A 48 11.78 26.74 -2.20
CA SER A 48 12.10 25.42 -1.70
C SER A 48 11.28 25.13 -0.43
N GLY A 49 10.47 24.06 -0.44
CA GLY A 49 9.79 23.57 0.77
C GLY A 49 10.78 22.97 1.77
N VAL A 50 10.33 22.73 2.97
CA VAL A 50 11.10 21.96 3.98
C VAL A 50 11.26 20.53 3.49
N THR A 51 12.47 19.99 3.60
CA THR A 51 12.73 18.57 3.29
C THR A 51 13.12 17.88 4.60
N ILE A 52 12.33 16.86 4.98
CA ILE A 52 12.70 16.00 6.12
C ILE A 52 13.61 14.91 5.57
N THR A 53 14.85 14.85 6.05
CA THR A 53 15.79 13.79 5.71
C THR A 53 15.91 12.81 6.87
N VAL A 54 15.65 11.53 6.60
CA VAL A 54 15.77 10.44 7.56
C VAL A 54 16.48 9.26 6.96
N ASP A 55 17.12 8.44 7.78
CA ASP A 55 17.79 7.23 7.33
C ASP A 55 16.89 6.02 7.45
N GLY A 56 17.15 5.00 6.62
CA GLY A 56 16.40 3.76 6.63
C GLY A 56 17.21 2.57 6.15
N ILE A 57 16.64 1.39 6.39
CA ILE A 57 17.18 0.11 5.94
C ILE A 57 16.23 -0.51 4.93
N VAL A 58 16.76 -0.95 3.80
CA VAL A 58 16.00 -1.68 2.78
C VAL A 58 15.65 -3.06 3.29
N VAL A 59 14.37 -3.41 3.19
CA VAL A 59 13.81 -4.71 3.54
C VAL A 59 12.96 -5.23 2.38
N PRO A 60 12.79 -6.55 2.23
CA PRO A 60 11.92 -7.08 1.20
C PRO A 60 10.47 -6.62 1.44
N SER A 61 9.74 -6.31 0.38
CA SER A 61 8.33 -5.99 0.45
C SER A 61 7.48 -7.23 0.74
N ARG A 62 7.93 -8.38 0.26
CA ARG A 62 7.27 -9.66 0.42
C ARG A 62 8.26 -10.81 0.41
N GLU A 63 8.10 -11.72 1.37
CA GLU A 63 8.82 -12.98 1.44
C GLU A 63 7.81 -14.13 1.37
N VAL A 64 8.04 -15.10 0.48
CA VAL A 64 7.19 -16.26 0.31
C VAL A 64 7.98 -17.51 0.65
N LYS A 65 7.54 -18.23 1.70
CA LYS A 65 8.09 -19.53 2.09
C LYS A 65 7.26 -20.61 1.42
N LEU A 66 7.87 -21.34 0.50
CA LEU A 66 7.26 -22.51 -0.13
C LEU A 66 7.54 -23.72 0.73
N ALA A 67 6.48 -24.44 1.08
CA ALA A 67 6.54 -25.69 1.81
C ALA A 67 5.94 -26.83 0.98
N ALA A 68 6.35 -28.07 1.27
CA ALA A 68 5.77 -29.25 0.63
C ALA A 68 4.30 -29.43 1.05
N GLU A 69 3.41 -29.49 0.09
CA GLU A 69 1.98 -29.76 0.32
C GLU A 69 1.68 -31.28 0.32
N VAL A 70 2.59 -32.06 -0.24
CA VAL A 70 2.53 -33.53 -0.28
C VAL A 70 3.87 -34.12 0.09
N ALA A 71 3.88 -35.35 0.60
CA ALA A 71 5.08 -36.03 1.02
C ALA A 71 5.66 -36.90 -0.10
N GLY A 72 6.97 -37.03 -0.19
CA GLY A 72 7.62 -37.90 -1.14
C GLY A 72 9.10 -37.63 -1.33
N LYS A 73 9.73 -38.43 -2.17
CA LYS A 73 11.11 -38.22 -2.60
C LYS A 73 11.19 -37.12 -3.63
N VAL A 74 12.16 -36.24 -3.54
CA VAL A 74 12.41 -35.19 -4.53
C VAL A 74 13.15 -35.78 -5.73
N LEU A 75 12.48 -35.86 -6.87
CA LEU A 75 13.08 -36.38 -8.11
C LEU A 75 13.87 -35.33 -8.88
N PHE A 76 13.40 -34.09 -8.83
CA PHE A 76 13.98 -32.99 -9.60
C PHE A 76 14.02 -31.71 -8.77
N THR A 77 15.17 -31.07 -8.79
CA THR A 77 15.37 -29.68 -8.40
C THR A 77 16.04 -28.97 -9.56
N ARG A 78 15.50 -27.82 -9.95
CA ARG A 78 16.13 -27.02 -10.99
C ARG A 78 17.50 -26.51 -10.51
N ASP A 79 18.50 -26.52 -11.37
CA ASP A 79 19.85 -26.01 -11.03
C ASP A 79 19.84 -24.54 -10.58
N GLY A 80 18.84 -23.78 -11.02
CA GLY A 80 18.59 -22.41 -10.57
C GLY A 80 17.89 -22.27 -9.22
N CYS A 81 17.49 -23.36 -8.54
CA CYS A 81 16.87 -23.31 -7.21
C CYS A 81 17.90 -23.25 -6.08
N LYS A 82 18.97 -22.49 -6.27
CA LYS A 82 20.00 -22.22 -5.25
C LYS A 82 19.92 -20.77 -4.79
N VAL A 83 20.35 -20.55 -3.55
CA VAL A 83 20.41 -19.18 -2.97
C VAL A 83 21.11 -18.21 -3.91
N GLY A 84 20.53 -17.03 -4.10
CA GLY A 84 21.03 -15.97 -4.96
C GLY A 84 20.53 -16.03 -6.42
N ASN A 85 19.86 -17.09 -6.83
CA ASN A 85 19.34 -17.20 -8.19
C ASN A 85 17.95 -16.57 -8.34
N LEU A 86 17.70 -15.97 -9.52
CA LEU A 86 16.43 -15.40 -9.91
C LEU A 86 15.45 -16.49 -10.34
N VAL A 87 14.23 -16.39 -9.85
CA VAL A 87 13.10 -17.22 -10.28
C VAL A 87 11.96 -16.34 -10.79
N TYR A 88 11.21 -16.88 -11.73
CA TYR A 88 10.11 -16.17 -12.35
C TYR A 88 8.78 -16.84 -12.00
N LYS A 89 7.75 -16.01 -11.84
CA LYS A 89 6.39 -16.49 -11.62
C LYS A 89 5.94 -17.34 -12.80
N ALA A 90 5.57 -18.59 -12.53
CA ALA A 90 5.01 -19.47 -13.55
C ALA A 90 3.61 -19.01 -13.97
N PRO A 91 3.29 -18.92 -15.29
CA PRO A 91 1.95 -18.65 -15.78
C PRO A 91 0.95 -19.68 -15.27
N LEU A 92 -0.30 -19.28 -15.04
CA LEU A 92 -1.36 -20.19 -14.57
C LEU A 92 -1.58 -21.38 -15.53
N GLN A 93 -1.50 -21.14 -16.84
CA GLN A 93 -1.65 -22.16 -17.87
C GLN A 93 -0.55 -23.23 -17.77
N GLU A 94 0.69 -22.84 -17.55
CA GLU A 94 1.81 -23.75 -17.39
C GLU A 94 1.69 -24.60 -16.11
N ARG A 95 1.28 -23.97 -15.01
CA ARG A 95 1.03 -24.68 -13.73
C ARG A 95 -0.07 -25.72 -13.85
N GLN A 96 -1.14 -25.42 -14.58
CA GLN A 96 -2.26 -26.34 -14.84
C GLN A 96 -1.87 -27.45 -15.80
N ALA A 97 -1.08 -27.15 -16.83
CA ALA A 97 -0.61 -28.14 -17.81
C ALA A 97 0.54 -29.02 -17.26
N GLY A 98 1.11 -28.68 -16.09
CA GLY A 98 2.25 -29.40 -15.52
C GLY A 98 3.54 -29.21 -16.33
N GLY A 99 3.69 -28.07 -17.02
CA GLY A 99 4.87 -27.74 -17.83
C GLY A 99 6.17 -27.72 -17.01
N ARG A 100 7.30 -27.97 -17.66
CA ARG A 100 8.61 -28.02 -16.99
C ARG A 100 9.40 -26.72 -17.09
N GLU A 101 8.93 -25.75 -17.86
CA GLU A 101 9.71 -24.54 -18.16
C GLU A 101 10.04 -23.71 -16.90
N ASN A 102 9.04 -23.50 -16.01
CA ASN A 102 9.22 -22.79 -14.74
C ASN A 102 9.07 -23.71 -13.52
N LEU A 103 9.20 -25.03 -13.71
CA LEU A 103 9.18 -26.00 -12.64
C LEU A 103 10.42 -25.81 -11.77
N MET A 104 10.24 -25.67 -10.46
CA MET A 104 11.32 -25.54 -9.50
C MET A 104 11.71 -26.88 -8.88
N ILE A 105 10.71 -27.59 -8.35
CA ILE A 105 10.90 -28.85 -7.63
C ILE A 105 9.82 -29.82 -8.06
N GLU A 106 10.17 -31.09 -8.25
CA GLU A 106 9.23 -32.18 -8.52
C GLU A 106 9.40 -33.27 -7.45
N ILE A 107 8.35 -33.51 -6.70
CA ILE A 107 8.22 -34.64 -5.80
C ILE A 107 7.74 -35.85 -6.60
N ASP A 108 8.18 -37.05 -6.28
CA ASP A 108 7.84 -38.28 -6.98
C ASP A 108 6.30 -38.42 -7.17
N PRO A 109 5.80 -38.35 -8.40
CA PRO A 109 4.37 -38.40 -8.67
C PRO A 109 3.82 -39.81 -8.80
N GLU A 110 4.65 -40.88 -8.77
CA GLU A 110 4.24 -42.23 -9.16
C GLU A 110 3.08 -42.74 -8.28
N ASN A 111 3.20 -42.66 -6.97
CA ASN A 111 2.16 -43.09 -6.05
C ASN A 111 0.86 -42.28 -6.23
N TYR A 112 0.96 -40.98 -6.49
CA TYR A 112 -0.19 -40.11 -6.73
C TYR A 112 -0.87 -40.40 -8.07
N GLN A 113 -0.11 -40.76 -9.12
CA GLN A 113 -0.64 -41.19 -10.41
C GLN A 113 -1.38 -42.52 -10.28
N LEU A 114 -0.84 -43.49 -9.55
CA LEU A 114 -1.48 -44.77 -9.29
C LEU A 114 -2.80 -44.60 -8.53
N GLU A 115 -2.84 -43.72 -7.54
CA GLU A 115 -4.06 -43.42 -6.79
C GLU A 115 -5.15 -42.76 -7.68
N VAL A 116 -4.77 -41.80 -8.52
CA VAL A 116 -5.68 -41.20 -9.52
C VAL A 116 -6.23 -42.27 -10.44
N LYS A 117 -5.38 -43.19 -10.94
CA LYS A 117 -5.79 -44.30 -11.80
C LYS A 117 -6.76 -45.24 -11.10
N ARG A 118 -6.46 -45.62 -9.84
CA ARG A 118 -7.33 -46.50 -9.02
C ARG A 118 -8.73 -45.90 -8.86
N LEU A 119 -8.81 -44.64 -8.42
CA LEU A 119 -10.09 -43.95 -8.23
C LEU A 119 -10.84 -43.67 -9.52
N THR A 120 -10.12 -43.49 -10.63
CA THR A 120 -10.77 -43.38 -11.97
C THR A 120 -11.48 -44.68 -12.36
N GLN A 121 -10.88 -45.86 -12.09
CA GLN A 121 -11.50 -47.13 -12.33
C GLN A 121 -12.69 -47.38 -11.39
N GLU A 122 -12.55 -47.00 -10.11
CA GLU A 122 -13.63 -47.13 -9.14
C GLU A 122 -14.84 -46.25 -9.49
N LEU A 123 -14.59 -45.05 -9.97
CA LEU A 123 -15.65 -44.15 -10.47
C LEU A 123 -16.38 -44.77 -11.67
N ALA A 124 -15.63 -45.34 -12.64
CA ALA A 124 -16.21 -46.01 -13.78
C ALA A 124 -17.05 -47.24 -13.37
N GLN A 125 -16.59 -48.01 -12.41
CA GLN A 125 -17.36 -49.14 -11.86
C GLN A 125 -18.65 -48.69 -11.17
N ALA A 126 -18.59 -47.62 -10.37
CA ALA A 126 -19.78 -47.04 -9.72
C ALA A 126 -20.79 -46.50 -10.75
N GLN A 127 -20.31 -45.91 -11.85
CA GLN A 127 -21.18 -45.47 -12.95
C GLN A 127 -21.85 -46.63 -13.67
N ASN A 128 -21.11 -47.68 -14.03
CA ASN A 128 -21.66 -48.87 -14.67
C ASN A 128 -22.78 -49.52 -13.80
N ALA A 129 -22.58 -49.58 -12.48
CA ALA A 129 -23.60 -50.11 -11.57
C ALA A 129 -24.90 -49.27 -11.53
N ILE A 130 -24.79 -47.96 -11.77
CA ILE A 130 -25.97 -47.06 -11.90
C ILE A 130 -26.64 -47.33 -13.24
N ASP A 131 -25.86 -47.48 -14.31
CA ASP A 131 -26.40 -47.74 -15.68
C ASP A 131 -27.14 -49.10 -15.74
N GLU A 132 -26.62 -50.16 -15.08
CA GLU A 132 -27.31 -51.43 -14.93
C GLU A 132 -28.64 -51.26 -14.19
N LEU A 133 -28.66 -50.50 -13.12
CA LEU A 133 -29.87 -50.25 -12.36
C LEU A 133 -30.90 -49.39 -13.12
N GLU A 134 -30.47 -48.50 -14.01
CA GLU A 134 -31.36 -47.76 -14.89
C GLU A 134 -32.11 -48.71 -15.86
N VAL A 135 -31.44 -49.72 -16.38
CA VAL A 135 -32.11 -50.77 -17.20
C VAL A 135 -33.17 -51.53 -16.38
N GLU A 136 -32.87 -51.88 -15.11
CA GLU A 136 -33.84 -52.51 -14.22
C GLU A 136 -35.07 -51.59 -13.95
N ILE A 137 -34.85 -50.30 -13.77
CA ILE A 137 -35.90 -49.30 -13.54
C ILE A 137 -36.78 -49.16 -14.81
N ASP A 138 -36.19 -49.12 -15.98
CA ASP A 138 -36.94 -49.01 -17.25
C ASP A 138 -37.78 -50.29 -17.52
N ASN A 139 -37.23 -51.45 -17.20
CA ASN A 139 -38.00 -52.72 -17.27
C ASN A 139 -39.17 -52.71 -16.27
N ALA A 140 -38.94 -52.28 -15.03
CA ALA A 140 -40.02 -52.16 -14.02
C ALA A 140 -41.10 -51.17 -14.46
N LYS A 141 -40.72 -50.08 -15.11
CA LYS A 141 -41.68 -49.09 -15.67
C LYS A 141 -42.55 -49.68 -16.76
N ALA A 142 -41.91 -50.44 -17.71
CA ALA A 142 -42.71 -51.12 -18.73
C ALA A 142 -43.73 -52.13 -18.17
N MET A 143 -43.33 -52.84 -17.07
CA MET A 143 -44.26 -53.75 -16.37
C MET A 143 -45.38 -53.00 -15.67
N ILE A 144 -45.12 -51.82 -15.10
CA ILE A 144 -46.16 -50.96 -14.52
C ILE A 144 -47.12 -50.48 -15.55
N ASP A 145 -46.65 -50.08 -16.76
CA ASP A 145 -47.52 -49.64 -17.85
C ASP A 145 -48.48 -50.79 -18.28
N LEU A 146 -47.97 -52.02 -18.42
CA LEU A 146 -48.80 -53.21 -18.72
C LEU A 146 -49.80 -53.50 -17.62
N ALA A 147 -49.42 -53.44 -16.33
CA ALA A 147 -50.31 -53.67 -15.20
C ALA A 147 -51.37 -52.56 -15.08
N HIS A 148 -51.04 -51.32 -15.47
CA HIS A 148 -51.99 -50.23 -15.54
C HIS A 148 -53.05 -50.47 -16.64
N GLU A 149 -52.69 -50.98 -17.79
CA GLU A 149 -53.63 -51.38 -18.86
C GLU A 149 -54.56 -52.50 -18.37
N GLU A 150 -54.05 -53.52 -17.66
CA GLU A 150 -54.84 -54.58 -17.07
C GLU A 150 -55.88 -54.05 -16.09
N VAL A 151 -55.47 -53.10 -15.18
CA VAL A 151 -56.40 -52.44 -14.25
C VAL A 151 -57.54 -51.73 -15.02
N LEU A 152 -57.22 -51.02 -16.12
CA LEU A 152 -58.21 -50.35 -16.95
C LEU A 152 -59.20 -51.36 -17.60
N LEU A 153 -58.67 -52.50 -18.08
CA LEU A 153 -59.49 -53.58 -18.66
C LEU A 153 -60.45 -54.16 -17.61
N GLN A 154 -59.95 -54.57 -16.45
CA GLN A 154 -60.74 -55.15 -15.36
C GLN A 154 -61.77 -54.17 -14.80
N LYS A 155 -61.40 -52.87 -14.68
CA LYS A 155 -62.34 -51.82 -14.30
C LYS A 155 -63.47 -51.63 -15.31
N SER A 156 -63.17 -51.71 -16.60
CA SER A 156 -64.18 -51.60 -17.64
C SER A 156 -65.16 -52.81 -17.59
N GLN A 157 -64.61 -54.02 -17.33
CA GLN A 157 -65.41 -55.24 -17.17
C GLN A 157 -66.30 -55.14 -15.91
N LEU A 158 -65.81 -54.70 -14.77
CA LEU A 158 -66.59 -54.47 -13.55
C LEU A 158 -67.71 -53.47 -13.82
N SER A 159 -67.43 -52.34 -14.48
CA SER A 159 -68.47 -51.33 -14.81
C SER A 159 -69.54 -51.88 -15.73
N ARG A 160 -69.20 -52.79 -16.67
CA ARG A 160 -70.16 -53.45 -17.52
C ARG A 160 -71.05 -54.39 -16.74
N VAL A 161 -70.51 -55.25 -15.87
CA VAL A 161 -71.22 -56.17 -15.00
C VAL A 161 -72.11 -55.41 -13.99
N GLU A 162 -71.69 -54.33 -13.47
CA GLU A 162 -72.43 -53.44 -12.57
C GLU A 162 -73.65 -52.83 -13.24
N LYS A 163 -73.55 -52.38 -14.50
CA LYS A 163 -74.69 -51.91 -15.31
C LYS A 163 -75.69 -53.03 -15.63
N LEU A 164 -75.22 -54.29 -15.87
CA LEU A 164 -76.06 -55.44 -16.14
C LEU A 164 -76.78 -55.92 -14.86
N ARG A 165 -76.13 -55.84 -13.68
CA ARG A 165 -76.70 -56.12 -12.35
C ARG A 165 -77.86 -55.20 -12.04
N THR A 166 -77.75 -53.91 -12.34
CA THR A 166 -78.89 -52.95 -12.12
C THR A 166 -80.14 -53.30 -13.00
N ARG A 167 -79.92 -54.15 -14.08
CA ARG A 167 -81.01 -54.64 -14.96
C ARG A 167 -81.43 -56.07 -14.62
N ASN A 168 -80.92 -56.66 -13.53
CA ASN A 168 -81.16 -58.02 -13.06
C ASN A 168 -80.78 -59.12 -14.11
N VAL A 169 -79.74 -58.87 -14.99
CA VAL A 169 -79.32 -59.78 -16.04
C VAL A 169 -78.15 -60.65 -15.57
N VAL A 170 -77.39 -60.29 -14.52
CA VAL A 170 -76.22 -61.03 -13.98
C VAL A 170 -76.45 -61.46 -12.55
N THR A 171 -75.77 -62.50 -12.09
CA THR A 171 -75.82 -63.05 -10.74
C THR A 171 -74.93 -62.26 -9.80
N GLU A 172 -75.17 -62.32 -8.48
CA GLU A 172 -74.30 -61.69 -7.45
C GLU A 172 -72.91 -62.27 -7.50
N THR A 173 -72.79 -63.57 -7.76
CA THR A 173 -71.50 -64.27 -7.89
C THR A 173 -70.66 -63.69 -9.01
N GLU A 174 -71.19 -63.39 -10.20
CA GLU A 174 -70.51 -62.79 -11.34
C GLU A 174 -70.07 -61.37 -11.03
N TYR A 175 -70.83 -60.59 -10.27
CA TYR A 175 -70.38 -59.26 -9.82
C TYR A 175 -69.24 -59.31 -8.82
N GLU A 176 -69.32 -60.24 -7.83
CA GLU A 176 -68.25 -60.43 -6.87
C GLU A 176 -66.96 -60.90 -7.56
N GLU A 177 -67.03 -61.75 -8.57
CA GLU A 177 -65.89 -62.22 -9.32
C GLU A 177 -65.24 -61.10 -10.14
N ALA A 178 -66.01 -60.26 -10.83
CA ALA A 178 -65.48 -59.10 -11.55
C ALA A 178 -64.83 -58.08 -10.55
N LYS A 179 -65.40 -57.91 -9.33
CA LYS A 179 -64.82 -57.06 -8.32
C LYS A 179 -63.50 -57.63 -7.74
N ARG A 180 -63.42 -58.95 -7.55
CA ARG A 180 -62.17 -59.61 -7.12
C ARG A 180 -61.11 -59.49 -8.21
N GLY A 181 -61.46 -59.58 -9.52
CA GLY A 181 -60.56 -59.39 -10.64
C GLY A 181 -59.95 -57.96 -10.62
N GLU A 182 -60.80 -56.94 -10.44
CA GLU A 182 -60.31 -55.55 -10.39
C GLU A 182 -59.38 -55.30 -9.17
N LEU A 183 -59.76 -55.83 -7.98
CA LEU A 183 -58.87 -55.74 -6.79
C LEU A 183 -57.56 -56.48 -6.97
N ALA A 184 -57.54 -57.65 -7.61
CA ALA A 184 -56.31 -58.39 -7.89
C ALA A 184 -55.39 -57.63 -8.84
N ALA A 185 -55.93 -57.03 -9.92
CA ALA A 185 -55.16 -56.18 -10.84
C ALA A 185 -54.59 -54.97 -10.18
N ARG A 186 -55.36 -54.29 -9.32
CA ARG A 186 -54.86 -53.14 -8.51
C ARG A 186 -53.74 -53.55 -7.54
N ASN A 187 -53.90 -54.65 -6.85
CA ASN A 187 -52.85 -55.15 -5.95
C ASN A 187 -51.54 -55.46 -6.70
N ALA A 188 -51.66 -56.05 -7.92
CA ALA A 188 -50.50 -56.31 -8.78
C ALA A 188 -49.83 -55.02 -9.20
N LEU A 189 -50.59 -54.01 -9.65
CA LEU A 189 -50.05 -52.71 -10.00
C LEU A 189 -49.35 -52.05 -8.82
N GLN A 190 -49.98 -52.06 -7.61
CA GLN A 190 -49.38 -51.48 -6.41
C GLN A 190 -48.07 -52.17 -6.03
N LYS A 191 -47.99 -53.48 -6.16
CA LYS A 191 -46.76 -54.25 -5.89
C LYS A 191 -45.62 -53.82 -6.82
N LEU A 192 -45.89 -53.71 -8.14
CA LEU A 192 -44.88 -53.26 -9.12
C LEU A 192 -44.48 -51.81 -8.88
N THR A 193 -45.41 -50.93 -8.50
CA THR A 193 -45.13 -49.54 -8.16
C THR A 193 -44.17 -49.45 -6.96
N ASN A 194 -44.43 -50.22 -5.89
CA ASN A 194 -43.61 -50.26 -4.70
C ASN A 194 -42.18 -50.79 -5.05
N GLU A 195 -42.09 -51.79 -5.95
CA GLU A 195 -40.82 -52.34 -6.41
C GLU A 195 -40.00 -51.28 -7.20
N ALA A 196 -40.66 -50.54 -8.10
CA ALA A 196 -40.02 -49.44 -8.82
C ALA A 196 -39.55 -48.33 -7.90
N ASP A 197 -40.31 -47.98 -6.85
CA ASP A 197 -39.89 -46.99 -5.86
C ASP A 197 -38.68 -47.46 -5.04
N LEU A 198 -38.59 -48.74 -4.76
CA LEU A 198 -37.41 -49.33 -4.09
C LEU A 198 -36.18 -49.24 -5.01
N LEU A 199 -36.34 -49.54 -6.29
CA LEU A 199 -35.23 -49.41 -7.27
C LEU A 199 -34.78 -47.94 -7.43
N ARG A 200 -35.70 -46.99 -7.45
CA ARG A 200 -35.37 -45.54 -7.47
C ARG A 200 -34.60 -45.13 -6.21
N ALA A 201 -35.04 -45.59 -5.06
CA ALA A 201 -34.31 -45.33 -3.80
C ALA A 201 -32.92 -45.97 -3.80
N ARG A 202 -32.76 -47.17 -4.40
CA ARG A 202 -31.45 -47.82 -4.61
C ARG A 202 -30.55 -47.01 -5.54
N ARG A 203 -31.11 -46.49 -6.64
CA ARG A 203 -30.38 -45.62 -7.59
C ARG A 203 -29.84 -44.38 -6.87
N GLN A 204 -30.67 -43.71 -6.06
CA GLN A 204 -30.26 -42.55 -5.35
C GLN A 204 -29.07 -42.80 -4.40
N ARG A 205 -29.09 -43.96 -3.70
CA ARG A 205 -27.95 -44.35 -2.84
C ARG A 205 -26.68 -44.61 -3.65
N MET A 206 -26.79 -45.24 -4.85
CA MET A 206 -25.63 -45.49 -5.72
C MET A 206 -25.07 -44.19 -6.30
N MET A 207 -25.93 -43.22 -6.65
CA MET A 207 -25.50 -41.89 -7.09
C MET A 207 -24.67 -41.19 -5.98
N HIS A 208 -25.11 -41.21 -4.72
CA HIS A 208 -24.34 -40.64 -3.62
C HIS A 208 -23.02 -41.36 -3.41
N ALA A 209 -22.98 -42.66 -3.59
CA ALA A 209 -21.73 -43.43 -3.53
C ALA A 209 -20.77 -43.04 -4.67
N ARG A 210 -21.26 -42.90 -5.89
CA ARG A 210 -20.47 -42.42 -7.04
C ARG A 210 -19.92 -41.01 -6.79
N ASP A 211 -20.75 -40.08 -6.29
CA ASP A 211 -20.35 -38.70 -5.99
C ASP A 211 -19.24 -38.66 -4.94
N LEU A 212 -19.28 -39.55 -3.95
CA LEU A 212 -18.21 -39.66 -2.96
C LEU A 212 -16.86 -40.06 -3.62
N VAL A 213 -16.88 -41.04 -4.52
CA VAL A 213 -15.69 -41.48 -5.27
C VAL A 213 -15.19 -40.34 -6.17
N GLU A 214 -16.07 -39.55 -6.80
CA GLU A 214 -15.72 -38.40 -7.62
C GLU A 214 -14.99 -37.32 -6.81
N VAL A 215 -15.46 -37.04 -5.58
CA VAL A 215 -14.76 -36.12 -4.64
C VAL A 215 -13.38 -36.66 -4.27
N GLN A 216 -13.25 -37.95 -3.99
CA GLN A 216 -11.97 -38.59 -3.69
C GLN A 216 -11.00 -38.52 -4.88
N LEU A 217 -11.49 -38.75 -6.10
CA LEU A 217 -10.71 -38.61 -7.33
C LEU A 217 -10.23 -37.16 -7.53
N SER A 218 -11.10 -36.20 -7.27
CA SER A 218 -10.75 -34.78 -7.37
C SER A 218 -9.64 -34.40 -6.38
N ARG A 219 -9.69 -34.94 -5.16
CA ARG A 219 -8.62 -34.77 -4.16
C ARG A 219 -7.31 -35.40 -4.61
N ALA A 220 -7.34 -36.64 -5.12
CA ALA A 220 -6.14 -37.31 -5.59
C ALA A 220 -5.49 -36.56 -6.79
N LYS A 221 -6.28 -36.02 -7.70
CA LYS A 221 -5.81 -35.17 -8.80
C LYS A 221 -5.14 -33.88 -8.26
N LEU A 222 -5.70 -33.25 -7.24
CA LEU A 222 -5.11 -32.08 -6.60
C LEU A 222 -3.76 -32.43 -5.96
N ASP A 223 -3.68 -33.54 -5.24
CA ASP A 223 -2.45 -34.00 -4.60
C ASP A 223 -1.37 -34.31 -5.65
N LEU A 224 -1.74 -34.89 -6.79
CA LEU A 224 -0.84 -35.09 -7.93
C LEU A 224 -0.35 -33.74 -8.50
N THR A 225 -1.19 -32.72 -8.56
CA THR A 225 -0.76 -31.39 -9.02
C THR A 225 0.25 -30.76 -8.07
N ARG A 226 0.10 -31.00 -6.75
CA ARG A 226 0.97 -30.51 -5.69
C ARG A 226 2.34 -31.17 -5.66
N THR A 227 2.56 -32.24 -6.41
CA THR A 227 3.91 -32.82 -6.58
C THR A 227 4.83 -31.91 -7.37
N LYS A 228 4.28 -30.95 -8.13
CA LYS A 228 5.02 -29.99 -8.96
C LYS A 228 4.96 -28.61 -8.34
N ILE A 229 6.10 -28.09 -7.89
CA ILE A 229 6.22 -26.82 -7.19
C ILE A 229 6.77 -25.76 -8.13
N TYR A 230 6.05 -24.64 -8.23
CA TYR A 230 6.37 -23.49 -9.07
C TYR A 230 6.49 -22.22 -8.24
N SER A 231 7.27 -21.24 -8.73
CA SER A 231 7.32 -19.94 -8.09
C SER A 231 5.98 -19.18 -8.24
N PRO A 232 5.39 -18.67 -7.14
CA PRO A 232 4.21 -17.82 -7.19
C PRO A 232 4.51 -16.36 -7.51
N ILE A 233 5.79 -15.94 -7.41
CA ILE A 233 6.26 -14.56 -7.60
C ILE A 233 7.55 -14.54 -8.42
N ASN A 234 7.88 -13.37 -8.97
CA ASN A 234 9.22 -13.09 -9.46
C ASN A 234 10.10 -12.71 -8.28
N GLY A 235 11.27 -13.30 -8.16
CA GLY A 235 12.09 -13.03 -6.99
C GLY A 235 13.45 -13.72 -6.99
N VAL A 236 14.16 -13.57 -5.89
CA VAL A 236 15.44 -14.23 -5.62
C VAL A 236 15.26 -15.25 -4.51
N ILE A 237 15.84 -16.42 -4.67
CA ILE A 237 15.88 -17.43 -3.62
C ILE A 237 16.86 -16.98 -2.53
N VAL A 238 16.39 -16.92 -1.29
CA VAL A 238 17.20 -16.53 -0.12
C VAL A 238 17.48 -17.70 0.82
N VAL A 239 16.65 -18.76 0.76
CA VAL A 239 16.88 -20.01 1.48
C VAL A 239 16.52 -21.17 0.56
N ASP A 240 17.38 -22.16 0.44
CA ASP A 240 17.11 -23.49 -0.13
C ASP A 240 17.27 -24.54 0.98
N SER A 241 16.22 -25.30 1.22
CA SER A 241 16.18 -26.30 2.29
C SER A 241 16.05 -27.73 1.76
N VAL A 242 16.01 -27.91 0.43
CA VAL A 242 15.72 -29.18 -0.21
C VAL A 242 16.76 -29.53 -1.26
N GLU A 243 17.18 -30.77 -1.24
CA GLU A 243 18.09 -31.34 -2.24
C GLU A 243 17.41 -32.45 -3.03
N LYS A 244 17.90 -32.66 -4.26
CA LYS A 244 17.47 -33.82 -5.07
C LYS A 244 17.77 -35.11 -4.31
N ASP A 245 16.92 -36.09 -4.50
CA ASP A 245 16.94 -37.39 -3.83
C ASP A 245 16.60 -37.39 -2.32
N GLY A 246 16.42 -36.20 -1.72
CA GLY A 246 15.91 -36.04 -0.35
C GLY A 246 14.45 -36.44 -0.23
N TYR A 247 14.00 -36.75 0.99
CA TYR A 247 12.60 -37.04 1.29
C TYR A 247 12.00 -35.86 2.06
N VAL A 248 10.83 -35.36 1.62
CA VAL A 248 10.09 -34.28 2.26
C VAL A 248 8.75 -34.75 2.79
N LYS A 249 8.34 -34.19 3.92
CA LYS A 249 7.02 -34.37 4.53
C LYS A 249 6.14 -33.15 4.25
N VAL A 250 4.84 -33.32 4.43
CA VAL A 250 3.90 -32.19 4.36
C VAL A 250 4.27 -31.14 5.41
N GLY A 251 4.44 -29.91 4.98
CA GLY A 251 4.83 -28.77 5.82
C GLY A 251 6.33 -28.47 5.86
N ASP A 252 7.19 -29.37 5.35
CA ASP A 252 8.63 -29.10 5.30
C ASP A 252 8.93 -27.90 4.40
N PRO A 253 9.77 -26.93 4.85
CA PRO A 253 10.17 -25.79 4.03
C PRO A 253 11.03 -26.27 2.86
N LEU A 254 10.72 -25.80 1.66
CA LEU A 254 11.48 -26.13 0.45
C LEU A 254 12.41 -24.98 0.05
N VAL A 255 11.83 -23.83 -0.23
CA VAL A 255 12.58 -22.62 -0.61
C VAL A 255 11.88 -21.38 -0.06
N THR A 256 12.68 -20.35 0.21
CA THR A 256 12.18 -19.01 0.52
C THR A 256 12.55 -18.06 -0.60
N ILE A 257 11.57 -17.33 -1.12
CA ILE A 257 11.72 -16.41 -2.25
C ILE A 257 11.39 -15.00 -1.77
N GLU A 258 12.28 -14.03 -2.00
CA GLU A 258 12.02 -12.61 -1.81
C GLU A 258 11.59 -11.97 -3.13
N ASP A 259 10.53 -11.17 -3.08
CA ASP A 259 10.00 -10.44 -4.22
C ASP A 259 11.00 -9.36 -4.67
N THR A 260 11.31 -9.34 -5.97
CA THR A 260 12.19 -8.34 -6.58
C THR A 260 11.45 -7.29 -7.38
N SER A 261 10.12 -7.33 -7.42
CA SER A 261 9.31 -6.35 -8.15
C SER A 261 9.18 -5.02 -7.40
N SER A 262 9.28 -5.06 -6.07
CA SER A 262 9.23 -3.89 -5.21
C SER A 262 10.02 -4.15 -3.93
N VAL A 263 10.50 -3.09 -3.30
CA VAL A 263 11.17 -3.15 -2.01
C VAL A 263 10.57 -2.14 -1.06
N GLU A 264 10.74 -2.36 0.23
CA GLU A 264 10.36 -1.41 1.25
C GLU A 264 11.60 -0.87 1.96
N VAL A 265 11.52 0.38 2.41
CA VAL A 265 12.52 0.94 3.30
C VAL A 265 11.88 1.15 4.66
N ARG A 266 12.46 0.54 5.69
CA ARG A 266 12.09 0.77 7.07
C ARG A 266 12.87 1.94 7.61
N SER A 267 12.18 2.97 8.06
CA SER A 267 12.74 4.18 8.63
C SER A 267 12.02 4.53 9.92
N ASN A 268 12.66 5.33 10.74
CA ASN A 268 12.13 5.79 12.01
C ASN A 268 12.00 7.31 11.99
N LEU A 269 10.78 7.82 12.14
CA LEU A 269 10.48 9.26 12.22
C LEU A 269 10.44 9.72 13.68
N ARG A 270 11.06 10.86 13.97
CA ARG A 270 10.88 11.53 15.27
C ARG A 270 9.49 12.14 15.36
N MET A 271 8.99 12.36 16.57
CA MET A 271 7.64 12.91 16.76
C MET A 271 7.49 14.31 16.15
N GLU A 272 8.55 15.12 16.17
CA GLU A 272 8.56 16.45 15.55
C GLU A 272 8.38 16.36 14.03
N GLU A 273 9.09 15.43 13.38
CA GLU A 273 9.01 15.16 11.93
C GLU A 273 7.61 14.65 11.56
N LEU A 274 7.08 13.71 12.35
CA LEU A 274 5.74 13.18 12.15
C LEU A 274 4.66 14.27 12.31
N TYR A 275 4.83 15.17 13.27
CA TYR A 275 3.92 16.30 13.46
C TYR A 275 3.92 17.24 12.25
N GLN A 276 5.09 17.54 11.68
CA GLN A 276 5.22 18.32 10.45
C GLN A 276 4.54 17.63 9.26
N LEU A 277 4.68 16.31 9.14
CA LEU A 277 3.99 15.51 8.11
C LEU A 277 2.46 15.60 8.24
N TRP A 278 1.93 15.51 9.45
CA TRP A 278 0.48 15.62 9.69
C TRP A 278 -0.04 17.03 9.40
N GLN A 279 0.69 18.07 9.80
CA GLN A 279 0.32 19.46 9.48
C GLN A 279 0.28 19.67 7.98
N TYR A 280 1.31 19.22 7.27
CA TYR A 280 1.37 19.31 5.81
C TYR A 280 0.20 18.57 5.14
N ALA A 281 -0.11 17.35 5.57
CA ALA A 281 -1.22 16.56 5.03
C ALA A 281 -2.57 17.25 5.28
N ALA A 282 -2.78 17.81 6.46
CA ALA A 282 -4.01 18.52 6.80
C ALA A 282 -4.21 19.78 5.93
N GLN A 283 -3.15 20.56 5.71
CA GLN A 283 -3.17 21.75 4.85
C GLN A 283 -3.44 21.39 3.38
N THR A 284 -2.79 20.33 2.88
CA THR A 284 -2.98 19.86 1.50
C THR A 284 -4.41 19.33 1.27
N ALA A 285 -4.95 18.61 2.25
CA ALA A 285 -6.33 18.12 2.20
C ALA A 285 -7.35 19.26 2.20
N GLN A 286 -7.10 20.34 2.94
CA GLN A 286 -7.95 21.51 2.98
C GLN A 286 -7.93 22.29 1.65
N LYS A 287 -6.75 22.43 1.03
CA LYS A 287 -6.57 23.06 -0.29
C LYS A 287 -7.31 22.30 -1.39
N ASN A 288 -7.17 20.98 -1.40
CA ASN A 288 -7.86 20.13 -2.37
C ASN A 288 -9.40 20.17 -2.20
N ARG A 289 -9.90 20.34 -0.96
CA ARG A 289 -11.34 20.55 -0.71
C ARG A 289 -11.81 21.89 -1.27
N VAL A 290 -11.09 22.97 -1.04
CA VAL A 290 -11.43 24.30 -1.55
C VAL A 290 -11.41 24.34 -3.08
N GLN A 291 -10.43 23.74 -3.73
CA GLN A 291 -10.36 23.63 -5.19
C GLN A 291 -11.49 22.76 -5.76
N LYS A 292 -11.83 21.65 -5.09
CA LYS A 292 -12.93 20.77 -5.52
C LYS A 292 -14.29 21.45 -5.34
N THR A 293 -14.47 22.26 -4.30
CA THR A 293 -15.71 23.05 -4.09
C THR A 293 -15.82 24.14 -5.14
N LYS A 294 -14.70 24.75 -5.56
CA LYS A 294 -14.67 25.76 -6.63
C LYS A 294 -14.92 25.17 -8.02
N ALA A 295 -14.52 23.92 -8.25
CA ALA A 295 -14.81 23.18 -9.49
C ALA A 295 -16.24 22.63 -9.54
N LEU A 296 -16.81 22.20 -8.39
CA LEU A 296 -18.19 21.65 -8.29
C LEU A 296 -19.27 22.76 -8.34
N SER A 297 -18.91 24.02 -8.19
CA SER A 297 -19.89 25.12 -8.42
C SER A 297 -20.26 25.30 -9.91
N LEU A 298 -19.60 24.55 -10.80
CA LEU A 298 -19.86 24.57 -12.27
C LEU A 298 -20.57 23.31 -12.78
N GLU A 299 -20.74 22.24 -11.96
CA GLU A 299 -21.48 21.04 -12.35
C GLU A 299 -22.42 20.58 -11.22
N LYS A 300 -23.72 20.81 -11.43
CA LYS A 300 -24.78 20.16 -10.65
C LYS A 300 -24.93 18.72 -11.13
N SER A 301 -24.50 17.73 -10.36
CA SER A 301 -25.18 16.43 -10.28
C SER A 301 -24.66 15.59 -9.14
N GLY A 302 -25.58 14.97 -8.43
CA GLY A 302 -25.37 14.28 -7.18
C GLY A 302 -24.54 12.98 -7.31
N SER A 303 -23.64 12.80 -6.37
CA SER A 303 -23.15 11.49 -5.94
C SER A 303 -22.77 11.61 -4.48
N GLN A 304 -23.39 10.78 -3.64
CA GLN A 304 -23.09 10.66 -2.23
C GLN A 304 -21.65 10.11 -2.07
N ALA A 305 -20.71 11.01 -1.82
CA ALA A 305 -19.39 10.62 -1.34
C ALA A 305 -19.52 10.17 0.12
N GLY A 306 -19.32 8.89 0.35
CA GLY A 306 -19.35 8.27 1.66
C GLY A 306 -18.48 9.05 2.67
N ASN A 307 -19.10 9.32 3.79
CA ASN A 307 -18.52 9.98 4.97
C ASN A 307 -17.44 9.04 5.56
N LYS A 308 -16.20 9.11 5.06
CA LYS A 308 -15.07 8.48 5.76
C LYS A 308 -14.87 9.21 7.07
N THR A 309 -15.22 8.54 8.11
CA THR A 309 -15.29 8.97 9.50
C THR A 309 -13.95 9.58 9.94
N ARG A 310 -14.00 10.68 10.65
CA ARG A 310 -12.86 11.43 11.25
C ARG A 310 -11.94 10.59 12.15
N HIS A 311 -12.29 9.34 12.44
CA HIS A 311 -11.52 8.46 13.32
C HIS A 311 -10.28 7.80 12.68
N ASP A 312 -10.18 7.73 11.34
CA ASP A 312 -9.08 7.02 10.68
C ASP A 312 -7.81 7.87 10.48
N LEU A 313 -7.88 9.17 10.68
CA LEU A 313 -6.77 10.09 10.37
C LEU A 313 -5.54 9.95 11.30
N GLY A 314 -5.70 9.38 12.49
CA GLY A 314 -4.58 9.21 13.45
C GLY A 314 -3.75 7.95 13.23
N TYR A 315 -4.28 6.94 12.53
CA TYR A 315 -3.62 5.65 12.31
C TYR A 315 -3.11 5.46 10.88
N GLN A 316 -3.26 6.46 10.01
CA GLN A 316 -2.76 6.40 8.64
C GLN A 316 -1.74 7.51 8.41
N LEU A 317 -0.57 7.12 7.88
CA LEU A 317 0.41 8.07 7.38
C LEU A 317 -0.09 8.72 6.08
N PRO A 318 0.16 10.02 5.89
CA PRO A 318 -0.08 10.64 4.60
C PRO A 318 0.81 10.01 3.54
N GLN A 319 0.19 9.56 2.44
CA GLN A 319 0.93 8.98 1.32
C GLN A 319 1.64 10.08 0.54
N LEU A 320 2.88 10.37 0.90
CA LEU A 320 3.69 11.40 0.28
C LEU A 320 4.74 10.77 -0.64
N PRO A 321 5.04 11.40 -1.79
CA PRO A 321 6.18 11.02 -2.59
C PRO A 321 7.47 11.32 -1.82
N VAL A 322 8.41 10.39 -1.87
CA VAL A 322 9.72 10.53 -1.21
C VAL A 322 10.82 10.14 -2.18
N ARG A 323 12.02 10.64 -1.96
CA ARG A 323 13.22 10.22 -2.68
C ARG A 323 14.10 9.40 -1.77
N VAL A 324 14.40 8.19 -2.19
CA VAL A 324 15.36 7.33 -1.51
C VAL A 324 16.68 7.49 -2.21
N SER A 325 17.77 7.67 -1.49
CA SER A 325 19.08 7.87 -2.08
C SER A 325 20.15 7.03 -1.38
N TYR A 326 21.14 6.62 -2.17
CA TYR A 326 22.31 5.89 -1.71
C TYR A 326 23.55 6.42 -2.39
N GLU A 327 24.58 6.71 -1.61
CA GLU A 327 25.83 7.25 -2.14
C GLU A 327 26.96 6.22 -2.04
N ILE A 328 27.62 5.99 -3.16
CA ILE A 328 28.81 5.13 -3.23
C ILE A 328 29.79 5.65 -4.28
N GLY A 329 31.04 5.79 -3.90
CA GLY A 329 32.10 6.22 -4.82
C GLY A 329 31.87 7.60 -5.45
N GLY A 330 31.30 8.55 -4.70
CA GLY A 330 30.98 9.91 -5.19
C GLY A 330 29.80 9.96 -6.16
N ARG A 331 29.05 8.87 -6.29
CA ARG A 331 27.82 8.82 -7.10
C ARG A 331 26.62 8.64 -6.18
N LYS A 332 25.62 9.49 -6.33
CA LYS A 332 24.35 9.40 -5.61
C LYS A 332 23.31 8.75 -6.52
N PHE A 333 22.84 7.57 -6.15
CA PHE A 333 21.75 6.86 -6.81
C PHE A 333 20.43 7.26 -6.14
N VAL A 334 19.39 7.49 -6.93
CA VAL A 334 18.10 7.98 -6.44
C VAL A 334 16.98 7.09 -6.95
N TRP A 335 16.05 6.74 -6.06
CA TRP A 335 14.83 5.99 -6.34
C TRP A 335 13.62 6.80 -5.91
N ASP A 336 12.56 6.71 -6.68
CA ASP A 336 11.28 7.30 -6.31
C ASP A 336 10.50 6.32 -5.43
N GLY A 337 10.10 6.79 -4.27
CA GLY A 337 9.35 6.02 -3.30
C GLY A 337 8.10 6.76 -2.84
N ARG A 338 7.32 6.08 -1.99
CA ARG A 338 6.15 6.64 -1.35
C ARG A 338 6.10 6.24 0.12
N LEU A 339 5.94 7.22 1.01
CA LEU A 339 5.62 6.95 2.41
C LEU A 339 4.25 6.25 2.46
N SER A 340 4.19 5.06 3.06
CA SER A 340 3.04 4.17 2.93
C SER A 340 2.28 3.98 4.25
N ARG A 341 2.92 3.41 5.25
CA ARG A 341 2.27 3.02 6.49
C ARG A 341 3.23 3.05 7.69
N TYR A 342 2.65 2.97 8.87
CA TYR A 342 3.42 2.65 10.08
C TYR A 342 3.90 1.19 10.03
N ASP A 343 5.06 0.93 10.62
CA ASP A 343 5.61 -0.41 10.83
C ASP A 343 5.34 -0.86 12.26
N GLY A 344 4.07 -1.05 12.59
CA GLY A 344 3.58 -1.36 13.92
C GLY A 344 2.63 -0.30 14.48
N ILE A 345 2.23 -0.45 15.73
CA ILE A 345 1.34 0.48 16.42
C ILE A 345 2.13 1.19 17.51
N GLY A 346 2.34 2.50 17.34
CA GLY A 346 2.87 3.36 18.39
C GLY A 346 4.34 3.73 18.25
N LEU A 347 4.82 4.32 19.32
CA LEU A 347 6.18 4.83 19.49
C LEU A 347 7.09 3.68 19.96
N ASP A 348 8.27 3.57 19.38
CA ASP A 348 9.30 2.68 19.92
C ASP A 348 9.79 3.24 21.26
N GLU A 349 9.66 2.46 22.33
CA GLU A 349 9.94 2.89 23.71
C GLU A 349 11.43 3.26 23.93
N LYS A 350 12.33 2.60 23.18
CA LYS A 350 13.78 2.80 23.33
C LYS A 350 14.28 4.00 22.57
N THR A 351 13.83 4.18 21.33
CA THR A 351 14.29 5.24 20.44
C THR A 351 13.41 6.48 20.47
N ARG A 352 12.18 6.37 20.99
CA ARG A 352 11.14 7.41 20.98
C ARG A 352 10.82 7.90 19.57
N THR A 353 10.95 7.01 18.58
CA THR A 353 10.65 7.27 17.19
C THR A 353 9.46 6.42 16.73
N VAL A 354 8.83 6.82 15.66
CA VAL A 354 7.71 6.10 15.05
C VAL A 354 8.22 5.35 13.82
N PRO A 355 8.24 4.01 13.86
CA PRO A 355 8.68 3.23 12.71
C PRO A 355 7.68 3.34 11.57
N CYS A 356 8.18 3.56 10.36
CA CYS A 356 7.37 3.69 9.15
C CYS A 356 7.97 2.91 7.98
N ARG A 357 7.14 2.66 6.98
CA ARG A 357 7.49 1.97 5.74
C ARG A 357 7.33 2.89 4.54
N ILE A 358 8.36 2.92 3.72
CA ILE A 358 8.39 3.56 2.42
C ILE A 358 8.40 2.46 1.37
N VAL A 359 7.52 2.54 0.39
CA VAL A 359 7.45 1.57 -0.73
C VAL A 359 8.15 2.16 -1.93
N VAL A 360 9.09 1.40 -2.49
CA VAL A 360 9.75 1.68 -3.76
C VAL A 360 9.30 0.63 -4.77
N SER A 361 8.49 1.04 -5.74
CA SER A 361 7.82 0.13 -6.68
C SER A 361 8.76 -0.42 -7.77
N ASP A 362 9.86 0.26 -8.05
CA ASP A 362 10.91 -0.22 -8.95
C ASP A 362 12.27 -0.12 -8.22
N PRO A 363 12.92 -1.25 -7.94
CA PRO A 363 14.22 -1.24 -7.26
C PRO A 363 15.36 -0.72 -8.14
N ARG A 364 15.14 -0.46 -9.43
CA ARG A 364 16.14 0.17 -10.31
C ARG A 364 16.18 1.67 -10.04
N PRO A 365 17.35 2.31 -10.00
CA PRO A 365 17.42 3.74 -9.73
C PRO A 365 16.78 4.56 -10.85
N SER A 366 15.98 5.55 -10.46
CA SER A 366 15.32 6.47 -11.38
C SER A 366 16.31 7.52 -11.92
N ASN A 367 17.30 7.91 -11.11
CA ASN A 367 18.32 8.89 -11.46
C ASN A 367 19.67 8.56 -10.84
N ILE A 368 20.75 9.01 -11.50
CA ILE A 368 22.10 8.99 -10.95
C ILE A 368 22.63 10.42 -10.97
N LEU A 369 23.14 10.88 -9.84
CA LEU A 369 23.80 12.16 -9.70
C LEU A 369 25.29 11.95 -9.51
N VAL A 370 26.11 12.66 -10.31
CA VAL A 370 27.57 12.72 -10.15
C VAL A 370 27.91 14.16 -9.85
N ASN A 371 28.49 14.44 -8.70
CA ASN A 371 28.77 15.80 -8.23
C ASN A 371 27.51 16.71 -8.26
N GLY A 372 26.34 16.15 -7.92
CA GLY A 372 25.05 16.88 -7.90
C GLY A 372 24.38 17.10 -9.26
N GLN A 373 25.00 16.68 -10.38
CA GLN A 373 24.43 16.81 -11.72
C GLN A 373 23.91 15.46 -12.24
N PRO A 374 22.74 15.42 -12.92
CA PRO A 374 22.20 14.18 -13.46
C PRO A 374 23.11 13.61 -14.55
N ALA A 375 23.45 12.33 -14.41
CA ALA A 375 24.26 11.60 -15.40
C ALA A 375 23.36 10.94 -16.45
N SER A 376 23.73 11.09 -17.73
CA SER A 376 22.91 10.68 -18.89
C SER A 376 22.77 9.16 -19.10
N GLN A 377 23.53 8.31 -18.41
CA GLN A 377 23.46 6.86 -18.57
C GLN A 377 23.53 6.11 -17.22
N VAL A 378 22.52 5.31 -16.97
CA VAL A 378 22.37 4.43 -15.79
C VAL A 378 22.96 3.04 -16.11
N VAL A 379 24.21 2.97 -16.64
CA VAL A 379 24.84 1.67 -16.89
C VAL A 379 25.51 1.17 -15.60
N GLY A 380 25.11 -0.04 -15.14
CA GLY A 380 25.73 -0.70 -13.99
C GLY A 380 25.30 -0.18 -12.62
N ALA A 381 24.16 0.52 -12.53
CA ALA A 381 23.60 0.90 -11.24
C ALA A 381 23.07 -0.33 -10.49
N PRO A 382 23.45 -0.52 -9.22
CA PRO A 382 22.92 -1.62 -8.43
C PRO A 382 21.42 -1.41 -8.17
N PRO A 383 20.60 -2.46 -8.22
CA PRO A 383 19.23 -2.39 -7.73
C PRO A 383 19.23 -2.14 -6.22
N LEU A 384 18.18 -1.52 -5.72
CA LEU A 384 17.98 -1.32 -4.28
C LEU A 384 17.80 -2.69 -3.61
N ALA A 385 18.83 -3.14 -2.90
CA ALA A 385 18.90 -4.50 -2.34
C ALA A 385 18.69 -4.50 -0.82
N ARG A 386 18.17 -5.61 -0.31
CA ARG A 386 17.99 -5.85 1.13
C ARG A 386 19.28 -5.55 1.90
N GLY A 387 19.14 -4.86 3.04
CA GLY A 387 20.23 -4.53 3.94
C GLY A 387 21.00 -3.25 3.59
N MET A 388 20.70 -2.61 2.46
CA MET A 388 21.30 -1.30 2.14
C MET A 388 20.79 -0.25 3.13
N TYR A 389 21.71 0.58 3.63
CA TYR A 389 21.43 1.79 4.39
C TYR A 389 21.25 2.95 3.40
N VAL A 390 20.11 3.61 3.49
CA VAL A 390 19.70 4.64 2.52
C VAL A 390 19.22 5.88 3.24
N SER A 391 19.38 7.03 2.61
CA SER A 391 18.81 8.30 3.06
C SER A 391 17.50 8.56 2.32
N ILE A 392 16.51 9.07 3.03
CA ILE A 392 15.16 9.31 2.53
C ILE A 392 14.85 10.78 2.69
N ASP A 393 14.62 11.46 1.57
CA ASP A 393 14.22 12.84 1.52
C ASP A 393 12.71 12.93 1.31
N ILE A 394 11.99 13.50 2.27
CA ILE A 394 10.54 13.72 2.23
C ILE A 394 10.30 15.22 1.97
N PRO A 395 10.06 15.63 0.71
CA PRO A 395 9.86 17.03 0.37
C PRO A 395 8.46 17.48 0.80
N LEU A 396 8.39 18.40 1.74
CA LEU A 396 7.17 19.08 2.15
C LEU A 396 7.02 20.37 1.34
N LYS A 397 6.54 20.28 0.12
CA LYS A 397 6.24 21.46 -0.71
C LYS A 397 5.01 22.17 -0.15
N GLY A 398 5.19 22.98 0.87
CA GLY A 398 4.12 23.52 1.67
C GLY A 398 3.81 24.99 1.40
N ASN A 399 2.67 25.39 1.92
CA ASN A 399 2.09 26.72 1.92
C ASN A 399 2.69 27.66 2.99
N VAL A 400 3.73 27.27 3.66
CA VAL A 400 4.44 28.15 4.57
C VAL A 400 5.42 28.91 3.70
N SER A 401 5.17 30.21 3.54
CA SER A 401 6.15 31.08 2.90
C SER A 401 7.36 31.12 3.81
N LEU A 402 8.45 30.55 3.37
CA LEU A 402 9.71 30.52 4.08
C LEU A 402 10.59 31.67 3.55
N LEU A 403 11.39 32.23 4.43
CA LEU A 403 12.41 33.23 4.11
C LEU A 403 13.76 32.56 4.13
N GLU A 404 14.58 32.83 3.11
CA GLU A 404 15.98 32.40 3.06
C GLU A 404 16.85 33.48 3.68
N ILE A 405 17.59 33.12 4.73
CA ILE A 405 18.51 33.99 5.45
C ILE A 405 19.88 33.32 5.46
N PRO A 406 20.96 33.99 5.05
CA PRO A 406 22.31 33.42 5.10
C PRO A 406 22.68 32.97 6.52
N GLU A 407 23.33 31.80 6.64
CA GLU A 407 23.78 31.27 7.94
C GLU A 407 24.74 32.24 8.64
N THR A 408 25.52 33.02 7.89
CA THR A 408 26.43 34.04 8.39
C THR A 408 25.72 35.17 9.11
N ALA A 409 24.42 35.39 8.90
CA ALA A 409 23.64 36.45 9.55
C ALA A 409 23.17 36.10 10.95
N ILE A 410 23.14 34.79 11.35
CA ILE A 410 22.67 34.38 12.65
C ILE A 410 23.63 34.76 13.77
N ARG A 411 23.10 35.20 14.86
CA ARG A 411 23.83 35.55 16.10
C ARG A 411 23.38 34.62 17.23
N PRO A 412 24.19 34.50 18.31
CA PRO A 412 23.81 33.70 19.48
C PRO A 412 22.41 34.04 20.02
N GLY A 413 21.59 32.99 20.25
CA GLY A 413 20.21 33.16 20.71
C GLY A 413 19.17 33.23 19.58
N ASN A 414 19.53 32.80 18.35
CA ASN A 414 18.67 32.86 17.16
C ASN A 414 18.22 34.27 16.83
N LEU A 415 19.14 35.21 16.88
CA LEU A 415 18.91 36.63 16.66
C LEU A 415 19.57 37.03 15.33
N VAL A 416 18.90 37.86 14.55
CA VAL A 416 19.44 38.47 13.32
C VAL A 416 19.29 39.98 13.40
N TRP A 417 20.24 40.70 12.79
CA TRP A 417 20.16 42.14 12.67
C TRP A 417 19.68 42.54 11.31
N ILE A 418 18.63 43.35 11.26
CA ILE A 418 18.05 43.87 10.02
C ILE A 418 18.30 45.36 9.93
N VAL A 419 18.65 45.85 8.74
CA VAL A 419 18.77 47.27 8.47
C VAL A 419 17.47 47.81 7.91
N ARG A 420 16.86 48.74 8.65
CA ARG A 420 15.67 49.49 8.19
C ARG A 420 15.93 51.00 8.42
N ASN A 421 15.80 51.76 7.34
CA ASN A 421 16.07 53.20 7.35
C ASN A 421 17.44 53.58 7.92
N GLY A 422 18.51 52.82 7.60
CA GLY A 422 19.86 53.00 8.09
C GLY A 422 20.10 52.69 9.56
N LYS A 423 19.15 52.06 10.23
CA LYS A 423 19.24 51.62 11.66
C LYS A 423 19.14 50.11 11.82
N LEU A 424 19.87 49.60 12.80
CA LEU A 424 19.81 48.17 13.17
C LEU A 424 18.58 47.88 14.01
N HIS A 425 17.90 46.79 13.66
CA HIS A 425 16.80 46.21 14.40
C HIS A 425 17.10 44.73 14.70
N ALA A 426 17.00 44.35 15.96
CA ALA A 426 17.20 42.97 16.40
C ALA A 426 15.90 42.19 16.28
N GLU A 427 15.89 41.15 15.44
CA GLU A 427 14.74 40.26 15.30
C GLU A 427 15.10 38.85 15.70
N LYS A 428 14.25 38.26 16.56
CA LYS A 428 14.40 36.86 16.94
C LYS A 428 13.76 35.94 15.91
N ILE A 429 14.52 35.02 15.37
CA ILE A 429 14.06 34.09 14.33
C ILE A 429 13.83 32.70 14.90
N ARG A 430 12.91 31.96 14.25
CA ARG A 430 12.74 30.55 14.44
C ARG A 430 13.20 29.82 13.18
N VAL A 431 14.38 29.22 13.27
CA VAL A 431 14.91 28.41 12.17
C VAL A 431 14.09 27.14 12.07
N VAL A 432 13.56 26.84 10.88
CA VAL A 432 12.78 25.65 10.57
C VAL A 432 13.65 24.58 9.96
N ASP A 433 14.59 24.98 9.08
CA ASP A 433 15.53 24.09 8.42
C ASP A 433 16.79 24.85 7.98
N THR A 434 17.85 24.13 7.66
CA THR A 434 19.10 24.69 7.11
C THR A 434 19.42 23.93 5.83
N SER A 435 19.55 24.64 4.72
CA SER A 435 19.87 24.04 3.42
C SER A 435 20.82 24.95 2.64
N ASN A 436 21.93 24.39 2.11
CA ASN A 436 22.88 25.11 1.26
C ASN A 436 23.40 26.43 1.85
N ASP A 437 23.85 26.44 3.11
CA ASP A 437 24.32 27.63 3.85
C ASP A 437 23.25 28.75 4.02
N GLN A 438 21.97 28.41 3.78
CA GLN A 438 20.82 29.28 4.00
C GLN A 438 19.93 28.70 5.12
N LEU A 439 19.48 29.56 6.01
CA LEU A 439 18.50 29.25 7.03
C LEU A 439 17.08 29.50 6.50
N LEU A 440 16.22 28.52 6.63
CA LEU A 440 14.80 28.64 6.30
C LEU A 440 14.02 29.06 7.55
N VAL A 441 13.40 30.23 7.50
CA VAL A 441 12.66 30.87 8.61
C VAL A 441 11.20 31.05 8.20
N GLU A 442 10.27 30.77 9.10
CA GLU A 442 8.83 30.90 8.85
C GLU A 442 8.41 32.38 8.72
N LEU A 443 7.78 32.76 7.61
CA LEU A 443 7.21 34.10 7.41
C LEU A 443 6.06 34.30 8.41
N GLY A 444 6.15 35.37 9.21
CA GLY A 444 5.12 35.74 10.21
C GLY A 444 5.41 35.30 11.65
N ALA A 445 6.40 34.42 11.88
CA ALA A 445 6.88 34.08 13.22
C ALA A 445 7.90 35.11 13.77
N SER A 446 8.44 35.94 12.88
CA SER A 446 9.39 37.02 13.16
C SER A 446 8.91 38.30 12.46
N GLY A 447 9.34 39.47 12.97
CA GLY A 447 9.02 40.75 12.32
C GLY A 447 9.65 41.00 10.95
N ILE A 448 10.25 39.96 10.34
CA ILE A 448 11.00 40.01 9.07
C ILE A 448 10.06 39.91 7.87
N LYS A 449 10.38 40.68 6.85
CA LYS A 449 9.62 40.71 5.58
C LYS A 449 10.52 40.38 4.40
N PRO A 450 9.98 39.80 3.31
CA PRO A 450 10.73 39.70 2.07
C PRO A 450 11.20 41.06 1.60
N GLY A 451 12.47 41.18 1.20
CA GLY A 451 13.08 42.45 0.80
C GLY A 451 13.81 43.18 1.96
N ASP A 452 13.70 42.75 3.21
CA ASP A 452 14.51 43.27 4.29
C ASP A 452 16.00 42.95 4.06
N GLN A 453 16.89 43.85 4.50
CA GLN A 453 18.35 43.69 4.45
C GLN A 453 18.85 43.09 5.75
N VAL A 454 19.42 41.88 5.74
CA VAL A 454 20.02 41.24 6.89
C VAL A 454 21.51 41.43 6.92
N VAL A 455 22.07 41.72 8.10
CA VAL A 455 23.51 41.94 8.26
C VAL A 455 24.27 40.63 8.33
N THR A 456 25.19 40.43 7.40
CA THR A 456 26.06 39.25 7.29
C THR A 456 27.43 39.49 7.92
N SER A 457 27.94 40.71 7.92
CA SER A 457 29.24 41.03 8.51
C SER A 457 29.25 40.94 10.05
N PRO A 458 30.38 40.56 10.67
CA PRO A 458 30.52 40.55 12.13
C PRO A 458 30.47 41.99 12.68
N LEU A 459 29.64 42.20 13.73
CA LEU A 459 29.55 43.44 14.45
C LEU A 459 30.19 43.29 15.82
N GLY A 460 31.17 44.13 16.14
CA GLY A 460 31.86 44.12 17.44
C GLY A 460 30.93 44.51 18.59
N VAL A 461 30.10 45.51 18.38
CA VAL A 461 29.02 45.94 19.28
C VAL A 461 27.82 46.31 18.45
N ALA A 462 26.68 45.70 18.71
CA ALA A 462 25.42 46.00 18.03
C ALA A 462 24.35 46.31 19.06
N ASN A 463 23.68 47.43 18.90
CA ASN A 463 22.57 47.86 19.77
C ASN A 463 21.33 48.20 18.90
N GLU A 464 20.15 48.00 19.49
CA GLU A 464 18.88 48.38 18.87
C GLU A 464 18.89 49.89 18.50
N GLY A 465 18.52 50.20 17.25
CA GLY A 465 18.46 51.57 16.75
C GLY A 465 19.82 52.20 16.36
N MET A 466 20.93 51.43 16.40
CA MET A 466 22.25 51.93 16.02
C MET A 466 22.30 52.29 14.52
N LEU A 467 22.85 53.47 14.18
CA LEU A 467 23.06 53.91 12.80
C LEU A 467 24.19 53.08 12.15
N VAL A 468 23.93 52.58 10.95
CA VAL A 468 24.89 51.82 10.12
C VAL A 468 24.91 52.32 8.70
N ARG A 469 26.01 52.11 8.03
CA ARG A 469 26.13 52.33 6.56
C ARG A 469 26.22 50.99 5.86
N GLU A 470 25.43 50.83 4.79
CA GLU A 470 25.53 49.70 3.91
C GLU A 470 26.77 49.82 3.03
N GLY A 471 27.62 48.78 3.03
CA GLY A 471 28.80 48.68 2.18
C GLY A 471 28.77 47.40 1.40
N GLU A 472 29.19 47.46 0.13
CA GLU A 472 29.38 46.22 -0.64
C GLU A 472 30.43 45.32 0.01
N ALA A 473 30.12 44.07 0.17
CA ALA A 473 31.09 43.06 0.57
C ALA A 473 32.16 42.94 -0.52
N LYS A 474 33.43 43.25 -0.13
CA LYS A 474 34.60 42.97 -0.94
C LYS A 474 34.97 41.50 -0.82
#